data_80aab358bdfe958d7e8a827da6bedcca
#
_entry.id   80aab358bdfe958d7e8a827da6bedcca
#
_cell.length_a   1.000
_cell.length_b   1.000
_cell.length_c   1.000
_cell.angle_alpha   90.00
_cell.angle_beta   90.00
_cell.angle_gamma   90.00
#
_symmetry.space_group_name_H-M   'P 1'
#
loop_
_entity.id
_entity.type
_entity.pdbx_description
1 polymer ?
#
loop_
_entity_poly.entity_id
_entity_poly.type
_entity_poly.pdbx_seq_one_letter_code
_entity_poly.pdbx_strand_id
1 'polypeptide(L)'
;GPGFEMPVMILENPSIKNLYDFQNARHRRYTLSSGACCMRFNQPGDEIQKSVNRIQSFEGELQVSEYRGRKQANFMIEKITYQ
;
A
#
# COMPACT_ATOMS: atom_id res chain seq x y z
N GLY A 1 19.89 -13.57 10.05
CA GLY A 1 19.53 -13.07 11.18
C GLY A 1 18.30 -13.64 11.71
N PRO A 2 18.38 -13.83 12.89
CA PRO A 2 17.25 -14.34 13.56
C PRO A 2 16.07 -13.50 13.21
N GLY A 3 15.39 -14.03 12.39
CA GLY A 3 14.38 -13.47 11.71
C GLY A 3 13.21 -13.05 12.48
N PHE A 4 13.16 -11.81 12.65
CA PHE A 4 11.92 -11.15 12.90
C PHE A 4 11.45 -10.47 11.63
N GLU A 5 11.68 -11.13 10.51
CA GLU A 5 11.18 -10.60 9.25
C GLU A 5 9.67 -10.78 9.21
N MET A 6 8.99 -9.69 8.91
CA MET A 6 7.56 -9.77 8.67
C MET A 6 7.34 -10.49 7.35
N PRO A 7 6.42 -11.45 7.30
CA PRO A 7 6.15 -12.15 6.04
C PRO A 7 5.59 -11.19 5.00
N VAL A 8 5.95 -11.45 3.77
CA VAL A 8 5.33 -10.75 2.64
C VAL A 8 3.88 -11.23 2.56
N MET A 9 2.98 -10.28 2.41
CA MET A 9 1.55 -10.56 2.33
C MET A 9 1.03 -10.11 0.98
N ILE A 10 0.00 -10.78 0.52
CA ILE A 10 -0.68 -10.42 -0.71
C ILE A 10 -2.14 -10.08 -0.39
N LEU A 11 -2.54 -8.85 -0.77
CA LEU A 11 -3.93 -8.44 -0.71
C LEU A 11 -4.50 -8.55 -2.11
N GLU A 12 -5.34 -9.55 -2.32
CA GLU A 12 -5.96 -9.77 -3.61
C GLU A 12 -7.23 -8.94 -3.76
N ASN A 13 -7.41 -8.37 -4.94
CA ASN A 13 -8.58 -7.58 -5.30
C ASN A 13 -8.90 -6.52 -4.23
N PRO A 14 -7.94 -5.66 -3.90
CA PRO A 14 -8.19 -4.67 -2.86
C PRO A 14 -9.33 -3.74 -3.27
N SER A 15 -10.26 -3.54 -2.34
CA SER A 15 -11.38 -2.63 -2.57
C SER A 15 -10.95 -1.22 -2.21
N ILE A 16 -10.58 -0.44 -3.21
CA ILE A 16 -10.00 0.88 -3.03
C ILE A 16 -11.11 1.92 -2.96
N LYS A 17 -11.18 2.60 -1.82
CA LYS A 17 -12.14 3.67 -1.60
C LYS A 17 -11.61 5.02 -2.08
N ASN A 18 -10.32 5.25 -1.89
CA ASN A 18 -9.72 6.54 -2.16
C ASN A 18 -8.23 6.40 -2.40
N LEU A 19 -7.64 7.35 -3.11
CA LEU A 19 -6.20 7.44 -3.25
C LEU A 19 -5.76 8.89 -3.12
N TYR A 20 -4.55 9.09 -2.64
CA TYR A 20 -3.99 10.41 -2.45
C TYR A 20 -2.51 10.39 -2.84
N ASP A 21 -2.14 11.20 -3.83
CA ASP A 21 -0.75 11.36 -4.24
C ASP A 21 -0.12 12.53 -3.49
N PHE A 22 1.10 12.35 -3.06
CA PHE A 22 1.83 13.42 -2.38
C PHE A 22 3.29 13.46 -2.84
N GLN A 23 3.96 14.57 -2.55
CA GLN A 23 5.33 14.85 -3.00
C GLN A 23 5.45 14.71 -4.53
N ASN A 24 4.64 15.50 -5.25
CA ASN A 24 4.62 15.49 -6.72
C ASN A 24 4.34 14.11 -7.30
N ALA A 25 3.39 13.40 -6.68
CA ALA A 25 2.98 12.06 -7.08
C ALA A 25 4.10 11.00 -6.99
N ARG A 26 5.16 11.31 -6.23
CA ARG A 26 6.20 10.32 -5.98
C ARG A 26 5.66 9.18 -5.13
N HIS A 27 4.77 9.50 -4.19
CA HIS A 27 4.21 8.55 -3.24
C HIS A 27 2.70 8.57 -3.34
N ARG A 28 2.08 7.45 -3.04
CA ARG A 28 0.62 7.33 -3.07
C ARG A 28 0.14 6.56 -1.85
N ARG A 29 -0.97 7.04 -1.29
CA ARG A 29 -1.70 6.31 -0.26
C ARG A 29 -3.01 5.82 -0.85
N TYR A 30 -3.23 4.52 -0.75
CA TYR A 30 -4.53 3.92 -1.07
C TYR A 30 -5.27 3.69 0.24
N THR A 31 -6.51 4.14 0.32
CA THR A 31 -7.38 3.83 1.44
C THR A 31 -8.41 2.81 0.97
N LEU A 32 -8.45 1.68 1.63
CA LEU A 32 -9.38 0.61 1.28
C LEU A 32 -10.75 0.86 1.91
N SER A 33 -11.76 0.19 1.39
CA SER A 33 -13.13 0.30 1.91
C SER A 33 -13.23 -0.14 3.37
N SER A 34 -12.33 -1.00 3.82
CA SER A 34 -12.24 -1.43 5.20
C SER A 34 -11.68 -0.34 6.13
N GLY A 35 -11.13 0.73 5.55
CA GLY A 35 -10.41 1.76 6.30
C GLY A 35 -8.91 1.52 6.37
N ALA A 36 -8.44 0.37 5.87
CA ALA A 36 -7.01 0.08 5.88
C ALA A 36 -6.25 1.03 4.98
N CYS A 37 -5.04 1.37 5.40
CA CYS A 37 -4.16 2.29 4.68
C CYS A 37 -3.01 1.52 4.05
N CYS A 38 -2.83 1.71 2.74
CA CYS A 38 -1.77 1.06 1.98
C CYS A 38 -0.89 2.13 1.36
N MET A 39 0.42 2.08 1.63
CA MET A 39 1.37 3.09 1.18
C MET A 39 2.22 2.55 0.05
N ARG A 40 2.31 3.32 -1.03
CA ARG A 40 3.18 3.01 -2.16
C ARG A 40 4.21 4.14 -2.27
N PHE A 41 5.42 3.91 -1.75
CA PHE A 41 6.50 4.89 -1.84
C PHE A 41 7.28 4.69 -3.14
N ASN A 42 7.75 5.79 -3.71
CA ASN A 42 8.55 5.80 -4.93
C ASN A 42 7.87 5.02 -6.06
N GLN A 43 6.60 5.35 -6.31
CA GLN A 43 5.85 4.62 -7.33
C GLN A 43 6.46 4.86 -8.72
N PRO A 44 6.58 3.80 -9.55
CA PRO A 44 7.08 3.97 -10.92
C PRO A 44 6.17 4.87 -11.75
N GLY A 45 6.76 5.64 -12.66
CA GLY A 45 6.00 6.58 -13.49
C GLY A 45 4.93 5.92 -14.33
N ASP A 46 5.19 4.73 -14.85
CA ASP A 46 4.20 3.99 -15.63
C ASP A 46 3.04 3.50 -14.78
N GLU A 47 3.28 3.24 -13.50
CA GLU A 47 2.25 2.79 -12.57
C GLU A 47 1.23 3.90 -12.28
N ILE A 48 1.70 5.15 -12.22
CA ILE A 48 0.83 6.30 -11.95
C ILE A 48 -0.27 6.44 -13.00
N GLN A 49 0.04 6.05 -14.23
CA GLN A 49 -0.88 6.20 -15.36
C GLN A 49 -1.89 5.06 -15.48
N LYS A 50 -1.70 3.99 -14.73
CA LYS A 50 -2.60 2.84 -14.81
C LYS A 50 -3.86 3.09 -14.00
N SER A 51 -4.97 2.62 -14.53
CA SER A 51 -6.25 2.75 -13.83
C SER A 51 -6.26 1.93 -12.56
N VAL A 52 -6.76 2.54 -11.50
CA VAL A 52 -6.93 1.87 -10.20
C VAL A 52 -7.83 0.65 -10.34
N ASN A 53 -8.79 0.69 -11.26
CA ASN A 53 -9.71 -0.43 -11.49
C ASN A 53 -9.01 -1.68 -12.01
N ARG A 54 -7.80 -1.53 -12.52
CA ARG A 54 -7.04 -2.65 -13.05
C ARG A 54 -6.15 -3.32 -12.01
N ILE A 55 -6.12 -2.81 -10.79
CA ILE A 55 -5.31 -3.39 -9.74
C ILE A 55 -5.86 -4.76 -9.36
N GLN A 56 -5.02 -5.76 -9.49
CA GLN A 56 -5.36 -7.13 -9.13
C GLN A 56 -4.91 -7.46 -7.71
N SER A 57 -3.71 -7.03 -7.33
CA SER A 57 -3.20 -7.33 -5.99
C SER A 57 -2.15 -6.34 -5.56
N PHE A 58 -2.02 -6.18 -4.25
CA PHE A 58 -0.89 -5.52 -3.59
C PHE A 58 -0.04 -6.58 -2.90
N GLU A 59 1.25 -6.52 -3.09
CA GLU A 59 2.19 -7.36 -2.39
C GLU A 59 3.09 -6.48 -1.52
N GLY A 60 3.28 -6.85 -0.29
CA GLY A 60 4.08 -6.07 0.64
C GLY A 60 4.01 -6.60 2.05
N GLU A 61 4.24 -5.73 3.01
CA GLU A 61 4.26 -6.14 4.41
C GLU A 61 3.59 -5.11 5.30
N LEU A 62 3.09 -5.57 6.45
CA LEU A 62 2.51 -4.70 7.44
C LEU A 62 3.60 -4.02 8.25
N GLN A 63 3.40 -2.73 8.49
CA GLN A 63 4.22 -1.96 9.41
C GLN A 63 3.32 -1.39 10.49
N VAL A 64 3.71 -1.61 11.75
CA VAL A 64 2.98 -1.05 12.87
C VAL A 64 3.76 0.13 13.41
N SER A 65 3.10 1.27 13.50
CA SER A 65 3.69 2.47 14.09
C SER A 65 2.84 2.91 15.28
N GLU A 66 3.46 3.63 16.18
CA GLU A 66 2.79 4.18 17.34
C GLU A 66 2.92 5.69 17.31
N TYR A 67 1.79 6.37 17.43
CA TYR A 67 1.76 7.83 17.44
C TYR A 67 0.75 8.27 18.51
N ARG A 68 1.24 9.06 19.48
CA ARG A 68 0.44 9.57 20.58
C ARG A 68 -0.33 8.45 21.30
N GLY A 69 0.37 7.34 21.55
CA GLY A 69 -0.22 6.22 22.28
C GLY A 69 -1.14 5.35 21.46
N ARG A 70 -1.31 5.65 20.18
CA ARG A 70 -2.14 4.83 19.28
C ARG A 70 -1.27 4.02 18.36
N LYS A 71 -1.58 2.74 18.24
CA LYS A 71 -0.94 1.87 17.27
C LYS A 71 -1.72 1.93 15.96
N GLN A 72 -0.99 2.08 14.88
CA GLN A 72 -1.56 2.10 13.54
C GLN A 72 -0.81 1.13 12.66
N ALA A 73 -1.53 0.29 11.95
CA ALA A 73 -0.95 -0.62 10.99
C ALA A 73 -1.14 -0.07 9.59
N ASN A 74 -0.04 -0.01 8.83
CA ASN A 74 -0.06 0.37 7.42
C ASN A 74 0.46 -0.79 6.61
N PHE A 75 -0.14 -1.01 5.45
CA PHE A 75 0.36 -1.98 4.49
C PHE A 75 1.34 -1.27 3.57
N MET A 76 2.60 -1.71 3.61
CA MET A 76 3.66 -1.11 2.80
C MET A 76 3.77 -1.88 1.50
N ILE A 77 3.30 -1.28 0.41
CA ILE A 77 3.24 -1.93 -0.89
C ILE A 77 4.62 -1.97 -1.52
N GLU A 78 5.05 -3.17 -1.90
CA GLU A 78 6.32 -3.38 -2.62
C GLU A 78 6.07 -3.62 -4.10
N LYS A 79 4.92 -4.20 -4.44
CA LYS A 79 4.59 -4.54 -5.82
C LYS A 79 3.08 -4.47 -6.02
N ILE A 80 2.67 -3.95 -7.16
CA ILE A 80 1.27 -3.95 -7.58
C ILE A 80 1.16 -4.76 -8.86
N THR A 81 0.23 -5.71 -8.88
CA THR A 81 -0.09 -6.46 -10.08
C THR A 81 -1.38 -5.93 -10.66
N TYR A 82 -1.36 -5.68 -11.97
CA TYR A 82 -2.50 -5.15 -12.72
C TYR A 82 -3.03 -6.22 -13.66
N GLN A 83 -4.31 -6.12 -13.94
CA GLN A 83 -4.94 -6.95 -14.97
C GLN A 83 -4.61 -6.44 -16.35
#